data_7aa996fe674fd93828697ef57e7b97bc
#
_entry.id   7aa996fe674fd93828697ef57e7b97bc
#
_cell.length_a   1.000
_cell.length_b   1.000
_cell.length_c   1.000
_cell.angle_alpha   90.00
_cell.angle_beta   90.00
_cell.angle_gamma   90.00
#
_symmetry.space_group_name_H-M   'P 1'
#
loop_
_entity.id
_entity.type
_entity.pdbx_description
1 polymer ?
#
loop_
_entity_poly.entity_id
_entity_poly.type
_entity_poly.pdbx_seq_one_letter_code
_entity_poly.pdbx_strand_id
1 'polypeptide(L)'
;EETPINPSRVIHEITNVVDADETIITADAGNPRDFLAPFYETDEPMTYIGWGKTTQLGYGLGLALGAKVRFPEKLCINIMGDGAIGMTGLDFETAVREDAPILTIHLNNYEMASYDTPFSGDFADVGEALGGYGERVEDPEEVAPALERAIEKTEEGTPALLEFITAKETELSRPDLE
;
A
#
# COMPACT_ATOMS: atom_id res chain seq x y z
N GLU A 1 2.51 11.57 16.60
CA GLU A 1 3.55 10.90 17.44
C GLU A 1 2.95 9.74 18.27
N GLU A 2 1.98 9.02 17.72
CA GLU A 2 1.37 7.89 18.43
C GLU A 2 1.85 6.57 17.81
N THR A 3 2.24 5.63 18.68
CA THR A 3 2.54 4.24 18.32
C THR A 3 1.43 3.35 18.91
N PRO A 4 0.87 2.39 18.15
CA PRO A 4 1.11 2.13 16.71
C PRO A 4 0.76 3.32 15.80
N ILE A 5 1.33 3.34 14.59
CA ILE A 5 1.17 4.45 13.63
C ILE A 5 -0.30 4.61 13.25
N ASN A 6 -0.82 5.84 13.29
CA ASN A 6 -2.15 6.11 12.74
C ASN A 6 -2.14 5.88 11.22
N PRO A 7 -3.00 5.06 10.64
CA PRO A 7 -3.00 4.78 9.20
C PRO A 7 -3.17 6.05 8.34
N SER A 8 -3.89 7.06 8.83
CA SER A 8 -4.00 8.36 8.14
C SER A 8 -2.66 9.09 8.02
N ARG A 9 -1.70 8.84 8.95
CA ARG A 9 -0.35 9.39 8.84
C ARG A 9 0.39 8.79 7.65
N VAL A 10 0.26 7.49 7.43
CA VAL A 10 0.87 6.83 6.26
C VAL A 10 0.33 7.43 4.96
N ILE A 11 -1.00 7.60 4.87
CA ILE A 11 -1.64 8.21 3.70
C ILE A 11 -1.18 9.67 3.50
N HIS A 12 -1.10 10.44 4.58
CA HIS A 12 -0.61 11.82 4.51
C HIS A 12 0.82 11.90 3.97
N GLU A 13 1.72 11.03 4.43
CA GLU A 13 3.09 11.04 3.93
C GLU A 13 3.16 10.54 2.47
N ILE A 14 2.34 9.58 2.06
CA ILE A 14 2.23 9.21 0.64
C ILE A 14 1.89 10.45 -0.20
N THR A 15 0.88 11.24 0.19
CA THR A 15 0.49 12.44 -0.57
C THR A 15 1.57 13.54 -0.62
N ASN A 16 2.52 13.53 0.32
CA ASN A 16 3.62 14.48 0.35
C ASN A 16 4.84 14.03 -0.43
N VAL A 17 5.08 12.72 -0.49
CA VAL A 17 6.33 12.13 -1.04
C VAL A 17 6.17 11.80 -2.52
N VAL A 18 4.97 11.39 -2.97
CA VAL A 18 4.76 10.97 -4.36
C VAL A 18 4.27 12.11 -5.25
N ASP A 19 4.73 12.12 -6.51
CA ASP A 19 4.11 12.91 -7.56
C ASP A 19 2.87 12.15 -8.07
N ALA A 20 1.67 12.65 -7.75
CA ALA A 20 0.43 11.98 -8.05
C ALA A 20 0.18 11.80 -9.56
N ASP A 21 0.67 12.73 -10.39
CA ASP A 21 0.48 12.69 -11.83
C ASP A 21 1.43 11.67 -12.51
N GLU A 22 2.56 11.38 -11.87
CA GLU A 22 3.54 10.37 -12.34
C GLU A 22 3.41 9.03 -11.62
N THR A 23 2.43 8.89 -10.72
CA THR A 23 2.20 7.69 -9.91
C THR A 23 0.86 7.04 -10.27
N ILE A 24 0.86 5.72 -10.45
CA ILE A 24 -0.38 4.93 -10.53
C ILE A 24 -0.56 4.22 -9.19
N ILE A 25 -1.66 4.53 -8.50
CA ILE A 25 -1.95 3.98 -7.18
C ILE A 25 -3.20 3.11 -7.19
N THR A 26 -3.12 1.98 -6.51
CA THR A 26 -4.24 1.08 -6.26
C THR A 26 -4.43 0.87 -4.77
N ALA A 27 -5.65 0.66 -4.33
CA ALA A 27 -5.94 0.35 -2.94
C ALA A 27 -6.95 -0.78 -2.83
N ASP A 28 -6.64 -1.76 -2.00
CA ASP A 28 -7.56 -2.84 -1.69
C ASP A 28 -8.75 -2.35 -0.84
N ALA A 29 -9.81 -3.13 -0.83
CA ALA A 29 -11.01 -2.82 -0.07
C ALA A 29 -10.75 -2.76 1.45
N GLY A 30 -11.59 -2.04 2.15
CA GLY A 30 -11.47 -1.80 3.59
C GLY A 30 -10.63 -0.58 3.91
N ASN A 31 -9.93 -0.59 5.02
CA ASN A 31 -9.14 0.55 5.51
C ASN A 31 -8.20 1.17 4.47
N PRO A 32 -7.42 0.42 3.67
CA PRO A 32 -6.56 0.99 2.64
C PRO A 32 -7.30 1.95 1.71
N ARG A 33 -8.44 1.52 1.15
CA ARG A 33 -9.27 2.36 0.29
C ARG A 33 -9.92 3.51 1.06
N ASP A 34 -10.48 3.19 2.24
CA ASP A 34 -11.30 4.14 3.00
C ASP A 34 -10.45 5.26 3.60
N PHE A 35 -9.15 5.04 3.82
CA PHE A 35 -8.20 6.08 4.19
C PHE A 35 -7.61 6.81 2.98
N LEU A 36 -7.34 6.11 1.86
CA LEU A 36 -6.71 6.73 0.69
C LEU A 36 -7.68 7.66 -0.07
N ALA A 37 -8.88 7.16 -0.40
CA ALA A 37 -9.80 7.82 -1.30
C ALA A 37 -10.21 9.26 -0.89
N PRO A 38 -10.34 9.63 0.40
CA PRO A 38 -10.70 10.99 0.80
C PRO A 38 -9.56 12.01 0.67
N PHE A 39 -8.30 11.57 0.58
CA PHE A 39 -7.13 12.45 0.71
C PHE A 39 -6.18 12.42 -0.49
N TYR A 40 -6.27 11.41 -1.34
CA TYR A 40 -5.41 11.31 -2.50
C TYR A 40 -6.06 12.03 -3.69
N GLU A 41 -5.43 13.11 -4.12
CA GLU A 41 -5.86 13.93 -5.24
C GLU A 41 -4.91 13.72 -6.43
N THR A 42 -5.48 13.61 -7.63
CA THR A 42 -4.74 13.54 -8.89
C THR A 42 -5.55 14.19 -9.99
N ASP A 43 -4.90 14.94 -10.87
CA ASP A 43 -5.51 15.58 -12.03
C ASP A 43 -5.38 14.71 -13.31
N GLU A 44 -4.50 13.70 -13.29
CA GLU A 44 -4.28 12.83 -14.43
C GLU A 44 -5.23 11.61 -14.43
N PRO A 45 -5.98 11.39 -15.52
CA PRO A 45 -6.87 10.23 -15.63
C PRO A 45 -6.11 8.91 -15.55
N MET A 46 -6.70 7.92 -14.88
CA MET A 46 -6.18 6.55 -14.75
C MET A 46 -4.95 6.40 -13.83
N THR A 47 -4.60 7.42 -13.05
CA THR A 47 -3.55 7.31 -12.04
C THR A 47 -4.06 6.78 -10.69
N TYR A 48 -5.36 6.82 -10.45
CA TYR A 48 -6.01 6.12 -9.35
C TYR A 48 -6.88 4.97 -9.89
N ILE A 49 -6.55 3.73 -9.55
CA ILE A 49 -7.27 2.55 -10.02
C ILE A 49 -7.91 1.84 -8.81
N GLY A 50 -9.23 1.82 -8.76
CA GLY A 50 -9.98 1.17 -7.69
C GLY A 50 -11.31 0.61 -8.18
N TRP A 51 -11.91 -0.28 -7.39
CA TRP A 51 -13.20 -0.91 -7.67
C TRP A 51 -14.37 -0.19 -6.98
N GLY A 52 -14.18 1.08 -6.63
CA GLY A 52 -15.19 1.84 -5.92
C GLY A 52 -15.57 1.16 -4.60
N LYS A 53 -16.86 0.89 -4.40
CA LYS A 53 -17.36 0.32 -3.15
C LYS A 53 -17.38 -1.21 -3.09
N THR A 54 -16.86 -1.90 -4.09
CA THR A 54 -16.75 -3.37 -4.09
C THR A 54 -15.74 -3.81 -3.02
N THR A 55 -16.09 -4.84 -2.27
CA THR A 55 -15.31 -5.30 -1.11
C THR A 55 -14.36 -6.44 -1.44
N GLN A 56 -13.81 -6.47 -2.63
CA GLN A 56 -12.84 -7.47 -3.03
C GLN A 56 -11.46 -7.17 -2.43
N LEU A 57 -10.81 -8.20 -1.91
CA LEU A 57 -9.47 -8.13 -1.33
C LEU A 57 -8.45 -8.77 -2.26
N GLY A 58 -7.22 -8.23 -2.27
CA GLY A 58 -6.07 -8.79 -2.99
C GLY A 58 -5.99 -8.41 -4.47
N TYR A 59 -6.99 -7.78 -5.05
CA TYR A 59 -6.97 -7.43 -6.48
C TYR A 59 -5.97 -6.31 -6.82
N GLY A 60 -5.68 -5.43 -5.85
CA GLY A 60 -4.86 -4.23 -6.05
C GLY A 60 -3.43 -4.57 -6.45
N LEU A 61 -2.85 -5.64 -5.90
CA LEU A 61 -1.50 -6.08 -6.26
C LEU A 61 -1.40 -6.44 -7.75
N GLY A 62 -2.35 -7.24 -8.27
CA GLY A 62 -2.40 -7.57 -9.69
C GLY A 62 -2.64 -6.36 -10.60
N LEU A 63 -3.41 -5.36 -10.13
CA LEU A 63 -3.60 -4.12 -10.88
C LEU A 63 -2.33 -3.27 -10.93
N ALA A 64 -1.58 -3.16 -9.84
CA ALA A 64 -0.30 -2.45 -9.80
C ALA A 64 0.73 -3.12 -10.72
N LEU A 65 0.80 -4.46 -10.73
CA LEU A 65 1.61 -5.23 -11.66
C LEU A 65 1.24 -4.94 -13.12
N GLY A 66 -0.05 -5.01 -13.44
CA GLY A 66 -0.55 -4.70 -14.78
C GLY A 66 -0.26 -3.25 -15.21
N ALA A 67 -0.38 -2.31 -14.29
CA ALA A 67 -0.04 -0.91 -14.51
C ALA A 67 1.47 -0.75 -14.79
N LYS A 68 2.34 -1.40 -14.01
CA LYS A 68 3.80 -1.34 -14.20
C LYS A 68 4.24 -1.93 -15.52
N VAL A 69 3.64 -3.04 -15.95
CA VAL A 69 3.90 -3.64 -17.27
C VAL A 69 3.50 -2.68 -18.41
N ARG A 70 2.40 -1.94 -18.24
CA ARG A 70 1.91 -1.01 -19.27
C ARG A 70 2.64 0.33 -19.27
N PHE A 71 3.05 0.80 -18.09
CA PHE A 71 3.69 2.09 -17.84
C PHE A 71 4.96 1.88 -17.02
N PRO A 72 6.00 1.30 -17.62
CA PRO A 72 7.22 0.92 -16.90
C PRO A 72 7.96 2.13 -16.29
N GLU A 73 7.75 3.32 -16.84
CA GLU A 73 8.35 4.57 -16.37
C GLU A 73 7.67 5.14 -15.11
N LYS A 74 6.38 4.80 -14.87
CA LYS A 74 5.63 5.35 -13.73
C LYS A 74 5.89 4.57 -12.44
N LEU A 75 5.86 5.27 -11.32
CA LEU A 75 5.77 4.63 -10.01
C LEU A 75 4.40 3.94 -9.90
N CYS A 76 4.38 2.65 -9.56
CA CYS A 76 3.13 1.91 -9.37
C CYS A 76 3.05 1.44 -7.92
N ILE A 77 2.03 1.91 -7.18
CA ILE A 77 1.82 1.63 -5.76
C ILE A 77 0.58 0.78 -5.57
N ASN A 78 0.67 -0.23 -4.71
CA ASN A 78 -0.47 -0.96 -4.18
C ASN A 78 -0.54 -0.78 -2.67
N ILE A 79 -1.71 -0.40 -2.13
CA ILE A 79 -1.95 -0.33 -0.69
C ILE A 79 -2.91 -1.44 -0.30
N MET A 80 -2.51 -2.26 0.66
CA MET A 80 -3.30 -3.40 1.11
C MET A 80 -3.28 -3.55 2.64
N GLY A 81 -4.30 -4.20 3.19
CA GLY A 81 -4.38 -4.58 4.60
C GLY A 81 -4.12 -6.06 4.80
N ASP A 82 -4.20 -6.53 6.06
CA ASP A 82 -3.88 -7.89 6.49
C ASP A 82 -4.65 -8.97 5.73
N GLY A 83 -5.96 -8.78 5.55
CA GLY A 83 -6.78 -9.74 4.80
C GLY A 83 -6.37 -9.84 3.33
N ALA A 84 -6.03 -8.72 2.70
CA ALA A 84 -5.64 -8.68 1.30
C ALA A 84 -4.27 -9.33 1.06
N ILE A 85 -3.26 -8.96 1.87
CA ILE A 85 -1.91 -9.53 1.74
C ILE A 85 -1.91 -11.03 2.06
N GLY A 86 -2.74 -11.47 3.00
CA GLY A 86 -2.92 -12.88 3.29
C GLY A 86 -3.53 -13.68 2.14
N MET A 87 -4.27 -13.05 1.24
CA MET A 87 -4.88 -13.69 0.07
C MET A 87 -3.96 -13.72 -1.15
N THR A 88 -3.24 -12.63 -1.43
CA THR A 88 -2.48 -12.46 -2.69
C THR A 88 -1.06 -11.96 -2.51
N GLY A 89 -0.60 -11.77 -1.27
CA GLY A 89 0.75 -11.23 -1.03
C GLY A 89 1.89 -12.02 -1.67
N LEU A 90 1.70 -13.33 -1.89
CA LEU A 90 2.68 -14.16 -2.59
C LEU A 90 2.82 -13.81 -4.09
N ASP A 91 1.85 -13.11 -4.69
CA ASP A 91 1.97 -12.60 -6.05
C ASP A 91 3.06 -11.50 -6.18
N PHE A 92 3.60 -11.02 -5.05
CA PHE A 92 4.79 -10.17 -5.01
C PHE A 92 6.01 -10.85 -5.65
N GLU A 93 6.10 -12.19 -5.58
CA GLU A 93 7.09 -12.98 -6.32
C GLU A 93 7.02 -12.71 -7.82
N THR A 94 5.82 -12.54 -8.34
CA THR A 94 5.65 -12.23 -9.77
C THR A 94 6.26 -10.87 -10.13
N ALA A 95 6.17 -9.87 -9.24
CA ALA A 95 6.84 -8.58 -9.45
C ALA A 95 8.37 -8.76 -9.55
N VAL A 96 8.94 -9.59 -8.69
CA VAL A 96 10.38 -9.89 -8.68
C VAL A 96 10.80 -10.65 -9.93
N ARG A 97 10.09 -11.72 -10.27
CA ARG A 97 10.41 -12.60 -11.38
C ARG A 97 10.26 -11.94 -12.75
N GLU A 98 9.32 -11.02 -12.89
CA GLU A 98 9.02 -10.31 -14.15
C GLU A 98 9.69 -8.93 -14.22
N ASP A 99 10.63 -8.62 -13.33
CA ASP A 99 11.30 -7.31 -13.25
C ASP A 99 10.30 -6.13 -13.29
N ALA A 100 9.22 -6.24 -12.53
CA ALA A 100 8.16 -5.24 -12.42
C ALA A 100 8.25 -4.51 -11.07
N PRO A 101 9.12 -3.48 -10.93
CA PRO A 101 9.39 -2.82 -9.65
C PRO A 101 8.19 -1.97 -9.19
N ILE A 102 7.27 -2.59 -8.49
CA ILE A 102 6.15 -1.94 -7.80
C ILE A 102 6.49 -1.68 -6.34
N LEU A 103 5.79 -0.73 -5.73
CA LEU A 103 5.79 -0.50 -4.28
C LEU A 103 4.50 -1.05 -3.68
N THR A 104 4.60 -2.07 -2.85
CA THR A 104 3.50 -2.58 -2.05
C THR A 104 3.57 -1.99 -0.64
N ILE A 105 2.50 -1.35 -0.20
CA ILE A 105 2.34 -0.79 1.13
C ILE A 105 1.33 -1.63 1.89
N HIS A 106 1.78 -2.28 2.97
CA HIS A 106 0.95 -3.04 3.86
C HIS A 106 0.64 -2.23 5.13
N LEU A 107 -0.64 -1.91 5.34
CA LEU A 107 -1.13 -1.34 6.59
C LEU A 107 -1.48 -2.50 7.53
N ASN A 108 -0.53 -2.87 8.38
CA ASN A 108 -0.65 -3.99 9.31
C ASN A 108 -1.16 -3.55 10.68
N ASN A 109 -2.41 -3.86 10.97
CA ASN A 109 -2.98 -3.70 12.30
C ASN A 109 -3.26 -5.05 13.00
N TYR A 110 -2.74 -6.15 12.42
CA TYR A 110 -2.92 -7.53 12.86
C TYR A 110 -4.37 -8.00 12.90
N GLU A 111 -5.25 -7.40 12.10
CA GLU A 111 -6.66 -7.75 12.12
C GLU A 111 -7.35 -7.46 10.79
N MET A 112 -8.28 -8.33 10.42
CA MET A 112 -9.27 -7.99 9.41
C MET A 112 -10.48 -7.36 10.11
N ALA A 113 -10.43 -6.03 10.27
CA ALA A 113 -11.29 -5.24 11.17
C ALA A 113 -12.80 -5.51 11.00
N SER A 114 -13.27 -5.76 9.77
CA SER A 114 -14.70 -6.04 9.52
C SER A 114 -15.19 -7.39 10.06
N TYR A 115 -14.28 -8.27 10.43
CA TYR A 115 -14.59 -9.65 10.83
C TYR A 115 -13.98 -10.06 12.16
N ASP A 116 -13.32 -9.13 12.87
CA ASP A 116 -12.64 -9.40 14.14
C ASP A 116 -11.73 -10.65 14.04
N THR A 117 -11.05 -10.78 12.91
CA THR A 117 -10.20 -11.94 12.61
C THR A 117 -8.74 -11.55 12.77
N PRO A 118 -8.03 -12.13 13.77
CA PRO A 118 -6.64 -11.78 13.99
C PRO A 118 -5.73 -12.35 12.89
N PHE A 119 -4.70 -11.58 12.55
CA PHE A 119 -3.60 -11.96 11.67
C PHE A 119 -2.29 -11.91 12.44
N SER A 120 -1.29 -12.57 11.89
CA SER A 120 0.08 -12.53 12.40
C SER A 120 1.05 -12.70 11.24
N GLY A 121 2.28 -12.31 11.43
CA GLY A 121 3.36 -12.47 10.45
C GLY A 121 4.23 -11.22 10.40
N ASP A 122 5.35 -11.37 9.72
CA ASP A 122 6.25 -10.31 9.34
C ASP A 122 6.30 -10.30 7.81
N PHE A 123 5.59 -9.37 7.21
CA PHE A 123 5.43 -9.34 5.75
C PHE A 123 6.58 -8.63 5.07
N ALA A 124 7.31 -7.76 5.77
CA ALA A 124 8.56 -7.22 5.27
C ALA A 124 9.59 -8.33 5.01
N ASP A 125 9.75 -9.24 5.96
CA ASP A 125 10.61 -10.42 5.79
C ASP A 125 10.13 -11.34 4.65
N VAL A 126 8.82 -11.44 4.42
CA VAL A 126 8.28 -12.18 3.27
C VAL A 126 8.69 -11.50 1.96
N GLY A 127 8.63 -10.16 1.87
CA GLY A 127 9.09 -9.41 0.71
C GLY A 127 10.56 -9.69 0.37
N GLU A 128 11.43 -9.68 1.38
CA GLU A 128 12.84 -10.05 1.24
C GLU A 128 13.04 -11.52 0.84
N ALA A 129 12.30 -12.43 1.47
CA ALA A 129 12.37 -13.87 1.16
C ALA A 129 11.95 -14.18 -0.29
N LEU A 130 11.08 -13.37 -0.88
CA LEU A 130 10.66 -13.45 -2.27
C LEU A 130 11.65 -12.77 -3.23
N GLY A 131 12.69 -12.08 -2.72
CA GLY A 131 13.75 -11.47 -3.50
C GLY A 131 13.59 -9.97 -3.79
N GLY A 132 12.62 -9.31 -3.17
CA GLY A 132 12.44 -7.86 -3.22
C GLY A 132 13.12 -7.15 -2.06
N TYR A 133 12.82 -5.86 -1.91
CA TYR A 133 13.14 -5.07 -0.73
C TYR A 133 11.99 -5.17 0.27
N GLY A 134 12.29 -5.44 1.53
CA GLY A 134 11.33 -5.47 2.63
C GLY A 134 11.74 -4.50 3.74
N GLU A 135 10.80 -3.70 4.26
CA GLU A 135 11.07 -2.83 5.40
C GLU A 135 9.83 -2.75 6.31
N ARG A 136 10.04 -3.00 7.60
CA ARG A 136 9.03 -2.85 8.63
C ARG A 136 9.22 -1.55 9.40
N VAL A 137 8.14 -0.77 9.51
CA VAL A 137 8.12 0.56 10.09
C VAL A 137 7.15 0.60 11.27
N GLU A 138 7.66 0.96 12.44
CA GLU A 138 6.87 1.08 13.68
C GLU A 138 6.87 2.51 14.24
N ASP A 139 7.84 3.35 13.81
CA ASP A 139 7.98 4.74 14.24
C ASP A 139 7.30 5.68 13.26
N PRO A 140 6.36 6.53 13.69
CA PRO A 140 5.71 7.52 12.84
C PRO A 140 6.68 8.52 12.16
N GLU A 141 7.85 8.77 12.75
CA GLU A 141 8.85 9.67 12.18
C GLU A 141 9.62 9.01 11.00
N GLU A 142 9.61 7.69 10.93
CA GLU A 142 10.24 6.92 9.86
C GLU A 142 9.32 6.67 8.65
N VAL A 143 8.04 7.08 8.69
CA VAL A 143 7.09 6.82 7.59
C VAL A 143 7.56 7.44 6.28
N ALA A 144 7.83 8.76 6.25
CA ALA A 144 8.29 9.43 5.04
C ALA A 144 9.69 8.93 4.60
N PRO A 145 10.70 8.80 5.48
CA PRO A 145 12.00 8.23 5.10
C PRO A 145 11.91 6.82 4.51
N ALA A 146 11.03 5.95 5.04
CA ALA A 146 10.84 4.59 4.51
C ALA A 146 10.19 4.61 3.12
N LEU A 147 9.21 5.48 2.90
CA LEU A 147 8.60 5.67 1.57
C LEU A 147 9.66 6.12 0.55
N GLU A 148 10.50 7.09 0.90
CA GLU A 148 11.58 7.56 0.02
C GLU A 148 12.56 6.44 -0.31
N ARG A 149 13.01 5.66 0.68
CA ARG A 149 13.89 4.50 0.45
C ARG A 149 13.26 3.45 -0.46
N ALA A 150 11.99 3.13 -0.24
CA ALA A 150 11.30 2.13 -1.05
C ALA A 150 11.06 2.62 -2.49
N ILE A 151 10.76 3.89 -2.69
CA ILE A 151 10.66 4.50 -4.02
C ILE A 151 12.01 4.41 -4.73
N GLU A 152 13.11 4.78 -4.09
CA GLU A 152 14.47 4.64 -4.63
C GLU A 152 14.75 3.19 -5.05
N LYS A 153 14.33 2.19 -4.24
CA LYS A 153 14.48 0.77 -4.60
C LYS A 153 13.69 0.41 -5.86
N THR A 154 12.49 0.93 -6.03
CA THR A 154 11.73 0.69 -7.27
C THR A 154 12.37 1.35 -8.49
N GLU A 155 12.98 2.53 -8.33
CA GLU A 155 13.74 3.20 -9.39
C GLU A 155 15.02 2.43 -9.76
N GLU A 156 15.63 1.76 -8.78
CA GLU A 156 16.76 0.83 -9.01
C GLU A 156 16.34 -0.49 -9.67
N GLY A 157 15.04 -0.72 -9.88
CA GLY A 157 14.49 -1.92 -10.50
C GLY A 157 14.13 -3.03 -9.53
N THR A 158 14.08 -2.75 -8.21
CA THR A 158 13.75 -3.74 -7.18
C THR A 158 12.35 -3.50 -6.65
N PRO A 159 11.41 -4.47 -6.75
CA PRO A 159 10.12 -4.37 -6.09
C PRO A 159 10.26 -4.20 -4.58
N ALA A 160 9.43 -3.33 -3.98
CA ALA A 160 9.52 -3.01 -2.56
C ALA A 160 8.20 -3.34 -1.83
N LEU A 161 8.32 -3.84 -0.59
CA LEU A 161 7.22 -4.07 0.32
C LEU A 161 7.49 -3.35 1.63
N LEU A 162 6.71 -2.30 1.92
CA LEU A 162 6.73 -1.62 3.21
C LEU A 162 5.61 -2.15 4.09
N GLU A 163 5.95 -2.56 5.30
CA GLU A 163 5.00 -2.98 6.32
C GLU A 163 4.93 -1.92 7.43
N PHE A 164 3.88 -1.12 7.43
CA PHE A 164 3.62 -0.17 8.49
C PHE A 164 2.76 -0.79 9.59
N ILE A 165 3.27 -0.80 10.83
CA ILE A 165 2.51 -1.28 11.99
C ILE A 165 1.57 -0.18 12.43
N THR A 166 0.29 -0.36 12.14
CA THR A 166 -0.73 0.67 12.32
C THR A 166 -1.69 0.38 13.47
N ALA A 167 -2.25 1.45 14.01
CA ALA A 167 -3.34 1.36 14.97
C ALA A 167 -4.61 0.79 14.31
N LYS A 168 -5.45 0.17 15.13
CA LYS A 168 -6.82 -0.21 14.76
C LYS A 168 -7.69 1.05 14.75
N GLU A 169 -7.73 1.73 13.62
CA GLU A 169 -8.55 2.92 13.47
C GLU A 169 -9.91 2.53 12.87
N THR A 170 -10.97 2.92 13.54
CA THR A 170 -12.35 2.67 13.12
C THR A 170 -13.10 3.93 12.74
N GLU A 171 -12.56 5.10 13.10
CA GLU A 171 -13.13 6.38 12.72
C GLU A 171 -12.62 6.79 11.34
N LEU A 172 -13.44 6.59 10.35
CA LEU A 172 -13.15 7.02 8.99
C LEU A 172 -13.62 8.46 8.80
N SER A 173 -12.81 9.24 8.07
CA SER A 173 -13.25 10.56 7.61
C SER A 173 -14.42 10.38 6.65
N ARG A 174 -15.64 10.52 7.14
CA ARG A 174 -16.86 10.54 6.33
C ARG A 174 -17.37 11.96 6.30
N PRO A 175 -17.65 12.54 5.12
CA PRO A 175 -18.43 13.77 5.09
C PRO A 175 -19.79 13.46 5.71
N ASP A 176 -20.20 14.30 6.69
CA ASP A 176 -21.55 14.27 7.20
C ASP A 176 -22.50 14.59 6.04
N LEU A 177 -23.14 13.56 5.53
CA LEU A 177 -24.20 13.71 4.54
C LEU A 177 -25.46 14.09 5.31
N GLU A 178 -25.66 15.39 5.55
CA GLU A 178 -26.95 15.96 5.94
C GLU A 178 -27.93 15.98 4.76
#